data_7b7badc3a3aafd9b6d67f68db0ee2705
#
_entry.id   7b7badc3a3aafd9b6d67f68db0ee2705
#
_cell.length_a   1.000
_cell.length_b   1.000
_cell.length_c   1.000
_cell.angle_alpha   90.00
_cell.angle_beta   90.00
_cell.angle_gamma   90.00
#
_symmetry.space_group_name_H-M   'P 1'
#
loop_
_entity.id
_entity.type
_entity.pdbx_description
1 polymer ?
#
loop_
_entity_poly.entity_id
_entity_poly.type
_entity_poly.pdbx_seq_one_letter_code
_entity_poly.pdbx_strand_id
1 'polypeptide(L)'
;MNLLIYGPQFAAYGGMERHLCLVAEAAAQAGHRTALLTTSNSLAADWRERLRTAGVDLRELPAARGTAGGVAKAWWLLRQTLALRATRWDVIYTNGQGALAQIVWLAARRGSRRLHHHHTAADTAEQRTWTPGFRRVLADAGELVGCSRYTAERLDEATGRRDARFLPYLTETAFVTPPPAAPSAGATLRFGFLGRLVSTKGLDTILRLAADPACDGIEWHIHGAGPDYPPERFADVRHLTYHGAYTGPAQQAAALVDLDAVVLFSVHNEGMPLSLIETMAAGLPWVASARGGTPELAESAGDCELVQHPEDYDECRAAVLRLAARLHDGLTSRAAQRAVWERRFAPAVVRAQWLEFLTKR
;
A
#
# COMPACT_ATOMS: atom_id res chain seq x y z
N MET A 1 6.54 21.94 14.40
CA MET A 1 5.64 21.11 15.24
C MET A 1 6.37 19.86 15.75
N ASN A 2 5.80 19.22 16.79
CA ASN A 2 6.27 17.94 17.27
C ASN A 2 5.31 16.83 16.80
N LEU A 3 5.80 15.93 15.98
CA LEU A 3 5.03 14.83 15.37
C LEU A 3 5.47 13.50 15.96
N LEU A 4 4.52 12.71 16.46
CA LEU A 4 4.72 11.31 16.83
C LEU A 4 4.00 10.43 15.82
N ILE A 5 4.73 9.57 15.13
CA ILE A 5 4.18 8.55 14.24
C ILE A 5 4.30 7.19 14.92
N TYR A 6 3.22 6.43 14.96
CA TYR A 6 3.19 5.09 15.50
C TYR A 6 2.90 4.05 14.42
N GLY A 7 3.83 3.12 14.23
CA GLY A 7 3.68 1.93 13.40
C GLY A 7 3.91 0.67 14.23
N PRO A 8 2.90 -0.20 14.41
CA PRO A 8 2.99 -1.32 15.35
C PRO A 8 3.99 -2.38 14.92
N GLN A 9 4.15 -2.58 13.62
CA GLN A 9 5.04 -3.60 13.06
C GLN A 9 5.45 -3.16 11.66
N PHE A 10 6.72 -3.35 11.32
CA PHE A 10 7.25 -3.11 9.99
C PHE A 10 7.66 -4.46 9.40
N ALA A 11 6.81 -5.02 8.54
CA ALA A 11 7.19 -6.17 7.75
C ALA A 11 8.28 -5.78 6.74
N ALA A 12 9.14 -6.70 6.39
CA ALA A 12 10.13 -6.46 5.36
C ALA A 12 9.43 -6.02 4.06
N TYR A 13 9.68 -4.81 3.62
CA TYR A 13 9.20 -4.26 2.35
C TYR A 13 7.68 -4.24 2.11
N GLY A 14 6.91 -3.77 3.09
CA GLY A 14 5.47 -3.50 2.93
C GLY A 14 5.19 -2.07 2.45
N GLY A 15 4.09 -1.87 1.73
CA GLY A 15 3.72 -0.55 1.20
C GLY A 15 3.35 0.46 2.30
N MET A 16 2.65 -0.01 3.33
CA MET A 16 2.28 0.80 4.49
C MET A 16 3.52 1.25 5.28
N GLU A 17 4.45 0.33 5.50
CA GLU A 17 5.67 0.56 6.25
C GLU A 17 6.55 1.61 5.56
N ARG A 18 6.71 1.47 4.25
CA ARG A 18 7.43 2.47 3.43
C ARG A 18 6.77 3.85 3.53
N HIS A 19 5.45 3.90 3.40
CA HIS A 19 4.70 5.15 3.52
C HIS A 19 4.97 5.86 4.84
N LEU A 20 4.91 5.16 5.98
CA LEU A 20 5.15 5.75 7.29
C LEU A 20 6.57 6.29 7.44
N CYS A 21 7.56 5.53 6.97
CA CYS A 21 8.95 5.97 6.97
C CYS A 21 9.14 7.23 6.12
N LEU A 22 8.55 7.27 4.93
CA LEU A 22 8.63 8.41 4.02
C LEU A 22 7.93 9.66 4.58
N VAL A 23 6.79 9.50 5.25
CA VAL A 23 6.10 10.61 5.92
C VAL A 23 6.93 11.15 7.09
N ALA A 24 7.54 10.25 7.88
CA ALA A 24 8.44 10.64 8.98
C ALA A 24 9.66 11.41 8.47
N GLU A 25 10.29 10.89 7.43
CA GLU A 25 11.43 11.54 6.77
C GLU A 25 11.04 12.91 6.20
N ALA A 26 9.93 12.98 5.45
CA ALA A 26 9.45 14.23 4.86
C ALA A 26 9.18 15.31 5.91
N ALA A 27 8.56 14.93 7.03
CA ALA A 27 8.28 15.85 8.12
C ALA A 27 9.57 16.33 8.79
N ALA A 28 10.54 15.44 9.02
CA ALA A 28 11.84 15.82 9.59
C ALA A 28 12.62 16.76 8.66
N GLN A 29 12.67 16.45 7.36
CA GLN A 29 13.31 17.30 6.34
C GLN A 29 12.63 18.68 6.20
N ALA A 30 11.33 18.76 6.48
CA ALA A 30 10.61 20.05 6.57
C ALA A 30 10.85 20.82 7.89
N GLY A 31 11.79 20.39 8.73
CA GLY A 31 12.17 21.04 9.97
C GLY A 31 11.24 20.74 11.16
N HIS A 32 10.41 19.68 11.08
CA HIS A 32 9.57 19.26 12.19
C HIS A 32 10.29 18.26 13.08
N ARG A 33 10.14 18.41 14.41
CA ARG A 33 10.64 17.40 15.35
C ARG A 33 9.76 16.16 15.22
N THR A 34 10.31 15.12 14.60
CA THR A 34 9.58 13.91 14.26
C THR A 34 10.12 12.71 15.04
N ALA A 35 9.23 11.95 15.67
CA ALA A 35 9.56 10.67 16.29
C ALA A 35 8.75 9.56 15.61
N LEU A 36 9.43 8.43 15.33
CA LEU A 36 8.78 7.20 14.88
C LEU A 36 8.85 6.16 16.01
N LEU A 37 7.68 5.75 16.49
CA LEU A 37 7.52 4.74 17.52
C LEU A 37 7.11 3.41 16.88
N THR A 38 7.89 2.37 17.14
CA THR A 38 7.62 1.02 16.63
C THR A 38 7.98 -0.05 17.65
N THR A 39 7.74 -1.33 17.35
CA THR A 39 8.23 -2.45 18.15
C THR A 39 9.70 -2.74 17.84
N SER A 40 10.45 -3.17 18.85
CA SER A 40 11.87 -3.48 18.70
C SER A 40 12.13 -4.53 17.62
N ASN A 41 13.18 -4.32 16.83
CA ASN A 41 13.64 -5.18 15.72
C ASN A 41 12.63 -5.35 14.57
N SER A 42 11.65 -4.48 14.44
CA SER A 42 10.70 -4.54 13.32
C SER A 42 11.14 -3.72 12.11
N LEU A 43 11.98 -2.71 12.30
CA LEU A 43 12.43 -1.83 11.22
C LEU A 43 13.72 -2.36 10.57
N ALA A 44 13.77 -2.44 9.25
CA ALA A 44 14.95 -2.86 8.49
C ALA A 44 16.14 -1.90 8.73
N ALA A 45 17.36 -2.41 8.58
CA ALA A 45 18.57 -1.66 8.93
C ALA A 45 18.78 -0.42 8.05
N ASP A 46 18.51 -0.54 6.75
CA ASP A 46 18.59 0.55 5.78
C ASP A 46 17.61 1.69 6.09
N TRP A 47 16.38 1.37 6.42
CA TRP A 47 15.39 2.35 6.87
C TRP A 47 15.76 3.00 8.18
N ARG A 48 16.33 2.25 9.10
CA ARG A 48 16.81 2.77 10.40
C ARG A 48 17.90 3.82 10.22
N GLU A 49 18.88 3.53 9.37
CA GLU A 49 19.97 4.46 9.08
C GLU A 49 19.45 5.70 8.34
N ARG A 50 18.63 5.52 7.33
CA ARG A 50 18.05 6.60 6.55
C ARG A 50 17.23 7.57 7.42
N LEU A 51 16.37 7.04 8.29
CA LEU A 51 15.54 7.85 9.18
C LEU A 51 16.38 8.61 10.21
N ARG A 52 17.42 8.00 10.75
CA ARG A 52 18.38 8.68 11.65
C ARG A 52 19.09 9.81 10.94
N THR A 53 19.57 9.58 9.72
CA THR A 53 20.21 10.60 8.89
C THR A 53 19.27 11.77 8.60
N ALA A 54 17.99 11.50 8.41
CA ALA A 54 16.96 12.52 8.25
C ALA A 54 16.59 13.26 9.56
N GLY A 55 17.14 12.86 10.71
CA GLY A 55 16.88 13.48 12.01
C GLY A 55 15.60 12.99 12.70
N VAL A 56 15.07 11.81 12.32
CA VAL A 56 13.93 11.19 12.98
C VAL A 56 14.36 10.51 14.28
N ASP A 57 13.69 10.83 15.40
CA ASP A 57 13.85 10.19 16.70
C ASP A 57 13.21 8.79 16.69
N LEU A 58 14.02 7.75 16.52
CA LEU A 58 13.53 6.36 16.49
C LEU A 58 13.34 5.83 17.91
N ARG A 59 12.10 5.46 18.23
CA ARG A 59 11.73 4.91 19.53
C ARG A 59 11.20 3.49 19.35
N GLU A 60 11.93 2.53 19.91
CA GLU A 60 11.56 1.13 19.83
C GLU A 60 10.95 0.68 21.16
N LEU A 61 9.68 0.25 21.10
CA LEU A 61 9.04 -0.42 22.24
C LEU A 61 9.63 -1.83 22.35
N PRO A 62 10.21 -2.21 23.48
CA PRO A 62 10.66 -3.58 23.66
C PRO A 62 9.46 -4.53 23.48
N ALA A 63 9.64 -5.59 22.70
CA ALA A 63 8.64 -6.63 22.55
C ALA A 63 8.26 -7.12 23.95
N ALA A 64 6.96 -7.22 24.23
CA ALA A 64 6.50 -7.83 25.48
C ALA A 64 6.97 -9.29 25.48
N ARG A 65 8.08 -9.57 26.15
CA ARG A 65 8.62 -10.92 26.28
C ARG A 65 7.70 -11.74 27.15
N GLY A 66 7.11 -12.78 26.60
CA GLY A 66 6.56 -13.91 27.31
C GLY A 66 5.45 -13.59 28.31
N THR A 67 5.17 -14.54 29.14
CA THR A 67 4.22 -14.60 30.24
C THR A 67 4.50 -13.63 31.42
N ALA A 68 5.01 -12.44 31.17
CA ALA A 68 5.13 -11.43 32.21
C ALA A 68 3.73 -11.16 32.78
N GLY A 69 3.54 -11.47 34.07
CA GLY A 69 2.27 -11.31 34.77
C GLY A 69 1.69 -9.91 34.56
N GLY A 70 0.37 -9.77 34.70
CA GLY A 70 -0.37 -8.53 34.43
C GLY A 70 0.25 -7.26 35.01
N VAL A 71 0.88 -7.37 36.19
CA VAL A 71 1.55 -6.27 36.91
C VAL A 71 2.79 -5.78 36.12
N ALA A 72 3.65 -6.66 35.60
CA ALA A 72 4.83 -6.27 34.86
C ALA A 72 4.46 -5.60 33.55
N LYS A 73 3.40 -6.07 32.89
CA LYS A 73 2.85 -5.45 31.67
C LYS A 73 2.26 -4.07 31.97
N ALA A 74 1.54 -3.91 33.05
CA ALA A 74 1.00 -2.61 33.46
C ALA A 74 2.10 -1.60 33.78
N TRP A 75 3.15 -2.01 34.52
CA TRP A 75 4.32 -1.19 34.80
C TRP A 75 5.04 -0.75 33.51
N TRP A 76 5.23 -1.67 32.58
CA TRP A 76 5.85 -1.37 31.31
C TRP A 76 5.03 -0.32 30.52
N LEU A 77 3.70 -0.51 30.42
CA LEU A 77 2.79 0.44 29.77
C LEU A 77 2.82 1.82 30.42
N LEU A 78 2.81 1.89 31.74
CA LEU A 78 2.90 3.14 32.49
C LEU A 78 4.22 3.87 32.19
N ARG A 79 5.35 3.16 32.23
CA ARG A 79 6.66 3.74 31.94
C ARG A 79 6.73 4.29 30.52
N GLN A 80 6.23 3.55 29.51
CA GLN A 80 6.20 4.03 28.12
C GLN A 80 5.29 5.26 27.97
N THR A 81 4.11 5.22 28.58
CA THR A 81 3.20 6.37 28.55
C THR A 81 3.84 7.62 29.16
N LEU A 82 4.51 7.48 30.31
CA LEU A 82 5.21 8.61 30.96
C LEU A 82 6.35 9.14 30.09
N ALA A 83 7.14 8.25 29.47
CA ALA A 83 8.21 8.65 28.56
C ALA A 83 7.69 9.39 27.32
N LEU A 84 6.58 8.95 26.75
CA LEU A 84 5.93 9.64 25.62
C LEU A 84 5.36 10.98 26.05
N ARG A 85 4.77 11.07 27.25
CA ARG A 85 4.21 12.32 27.82
C ARG A 85 5.26 13.34 28.22
N ALA A 86 6.52 12.96 28.37
CA ALA A 86 7.62 13.89 28.60
C ALA A 86 7.78 14.92 27.46
N THR A 87 7.40 14.53 26.23
CA THR A 87 7.37 15.43 25.07
C THR A 87 5.93 15.91 24.83
N ARG A 88 5.76 17.20 24.51
CA ARG A 88 4.46 17.71 24.02
C ARG A 88 4.37 17.45 22.53
N TRP A 89 3.42 16.60 22.12
CA TRP A 89 3.14 16.28 20.72
C TRP A 89 2.03 17.18 20.21
N ASP A 90 2.25 17.81 19.07
CA ASP A 90 1.22 18.59 18.37
C ASP A 90 0.30 17.68 17.57
N VAL A 91 0.88 16.66 16.91
CA VAL A 91 0.18 15.63 16.17
C VAL A 91 0.64 14.25 16.61
N ILE A 92 -0.29 13.35 16.86
CA ILE A 92 -0.05 11.93 17.08
C ILE A 92 -0.74 11.17 15.95
N TYR A 93 0.07 10.60 15.07
CA TYR A 93 -0.35 9.82 13.92
C TYR A 93 -0.22 8.33 14.24
N THR A 94 -1.33 7.62 14.19
CA THR A 94 -1.39 6.17 14.42
C THR A 94 -1.86 5.45 13.19
N ASN A 95 -1.44 4.19 13.05
CA ASN A 95 -1.92 3.25 12.06
C ASN A 95 -2.10 1.85 12.66
N GLY A 96 -2.61 0.94 11.82
CA GLY A 96 -2.81 -0.46 12.20
C GLY A 96 -4.07 -0.68 13.05
N GLN A 97 -4.55 -1.91 13.04
CA GLN A 97 -5.83 -2.30 13.66
C GLN A 97 -5.71 -2.71 15.13
N GLY A 98 -4.56 -2.47 15.75
CA GLY A 98 -4.30 -2.85 17.14
C GLY A 98 -4.78 -1.82 18.16
N ALA A 99 -5.22 -2.29 19.34
CA ALA A 99 -5.57 -1.43 20.46
C ALA A 99 -4.38 -0.62 21.04
N LEU A 100 -3.14 -0.94 20.66
CA LEU A 100 -1.95 -0.22 21.12
C LEU A 100 -1.95 1.27 20.71
N ALA A 101 -2.64 1.62 19.64
CA ALA A 101 -2.84 3.02 19.25
C ALA A 101 -3.50 3.84 20.37
N GLN A 102 -4.42 3.26 21.15
CA GLN A 102 -5.00 3.93 22.32
C GLN A 102 -3.94 4.31 23.36
N ILE A 103 -2.99 3.41 23.60
CA ILE A 103 -1.93 3.64 24.58
C ILE A 103 -1.04 4.79 24.11
N VAL A 104 -0.74 4.85 22.83
CA VAL A 104 0.01 5.96 22.22
C VAL A 104 -0.76 7.27 22.38
N TRP A 105 -2.09 7.25 22.22
CA TRP A 105 -2.93 8.44 22.44
C TRP A 105 -3.02 8.89 23.90
N LEU A 106 -2.69 8.04 24.87
CA LEU A 106 -2.52 8.49 26.28
C LEU A 106 -1.36 9.50 26.42
N ALA A 107 -0.44 9.54 25.46
CA ALA A 107 0.59 10.58 25.39
C ALA A 107 0.06 11.95 24.94
N ALA A 108 -1.14 11.99 24.33
CA ALA A 108 -1.75 13.24 23.89
C ALA A 108 -2.05 14.15 25.09
N ARG A 109 -1.84 15.44 24.89
CA ARG A 109 -2.23 16.49 25.83
C ARG A 109 -3.36 17.31 25.24
N ARG A 110 -3.94 18.21 26.05
CA ARG A 110 -4.93 19.16 25.54
C ARG A 110 -4.35 19.94 24.35
N GLY A 111 -5.04 19.90 23.21
CA GLY A 111 -4.62 20.53 21.97
C GLY A 111 -3.78 19.63 21.04
N SER A 112 -3.44 18.38 21.43
CA SER A 112 -2.84 17.42 20.49
C SER A 112 -3.89 16.91 19.52
N ARG A 113 -3.59 16.94 18.20
CA ARG A 113 -4.38 16.27 17.16
C ARG A 113 -4.12 14.77 17.19
N ARG A 114 -5.18 13.98 17.13
CA ARG A 114 -5.12 12.50 17.06
C ARG A 114 -5.56 12.06 15.68
N LEU A 115 -4.61 11.62 14.88
CA LEU A 115 -4.83 11.15 13.52
C LEU A 115 -4.72 9.63 13.48
N HIS A 116 -5.71 8.96 12.90
CA HIS A 116 -5.62 7.54 12.56
C HIS A 116 -5.71 7.36 11.05
N HIS A 117 -4.69 6.70 10.46
CA HIS A 117 -4.66 6.35 9.04
C HIS A 117 -4.93 4.85 8.87
N HIS A 118 -5.96 4.52 8.13
CA HIS A 118 -6.39 3.15 7.85
C HIS A 118 -5.89 2.72 6.48
N HIS A 119 -5.22 1.56 6.42
CA HIS A 119 -4.46 1.11 5.25
C HIS A 119 -5.09 -0.04 4.48
N THR A 120 -6.26 -0.49 4.89
CA THR A 120 -7.01 -1.57 4.26
C THR A 120 -8.37 -1.06 3.78
N ALA A 121 -9.21 -1.92 3.26
CA ALA A 121 -10.49 -1.53 2.67
C ALA A 121 -11.50 -1.00 3.68
N ALA A 122 -11.38 -1.37 4.96
CA ALA A 122 -12.37 -1.08 6.01
C ALA A 122 -13.79 -1.58 5.66
N ASP A 123 -13.91 -2.59 4.83
CA ASP A 123 -15.21 -3.13 4.41
C ASP A 123 -15.91 -3.92 5.53
N THR A 124 -17.15 -4.33 5.27
CA THR A 124 -17.96 -5.05 6.26
C THR A 124 -17.31 -6.36 6.73
N ALA A 125 -16.58 -7.06 5.87
CA ALA A 125 -15.90 -8.29 6.23
C ALA A 125 -14.76 -7.99 7.21
N GLU A 126 -13.96 -7.00 6.92
CA GLU A 126 -12.88 -6.52 7.78
C GLU A 126 -13.41 -5.96 9.12
N GLN A 127 -14.47 -5.14 9.08
CA GLN A 127 -15.08 -4.56 10.28
C GLN A 127 -15.55 -5.61 11.29
N ARG A 128 -15.93 -6.82 10.86
CA ARG A 128 -16.29 -7.94 11.75
C ARG A 128 -15.10 -8.44 12.56
N THR A 129 -13.89 -8.26 12.08
CA THR A 129 -12.66 -8.66 12.77
C THR A 129 -12.16 -7.61 13.78
N TRP A 130 -12.69 -6.40 13.74
CA TRP A 130 -12.24 -5.30 14.59
C TRP A 130 -12.56 -5.55 16.06
N THR A 131 -11.51 -5.49 16.86
CA THR A 131 -11.65 -5.63 18.32
C THR A 131 -12.35 -4.40 18.92
N PRO A 132 -13.02 -4.54 20.09
CA PRO A 132 -13.59 -3.39 20.80
C PRO A 132 -12.56 -2.29 21.10
N GLY A 133 -11.31 -2.68 21.39
CA GLY A 133 -10.21 -1.72 21.57
C GLY A 133 -9.89 -0.93 20.33
N PHE A 134 -9.89 -1.57 19.16
CA PHE A 134 -9.65 -0.87 17.91
C PHE A 134 -10.83 0.04 17.51
N ARG A 135 -12.07 -0.42 17.70
CA ARG A 135 -13.26 0.43 17.49
C ARG A 135 -13.20 1.70 18.33
N ARG A 136 -12.69 1.62 19.58
CA ARG A 136 -12.46 2.78 20.43
C ARG A 136 -11.34 3.68 19.88
N VAL A 137 -10.29 3.11 19.28
CA VAL A 137 -9.26 3.90 18.57
C VAL A 137 -9.90 4.77 17.49
N LEU A 138 -10.77 4.20 16.67
CA LEU A 138 -11.45 4.95 15.60
C LEU A 138 -12.41 6.01 16.17
N ALA A 139 -13.16 5.69 17.20
CA ALA A 139 -14.09 6.63 17.85
C ALA A 139 -13.38 7.81 18.52
N ASP A 140 -12.21 7.57 19.14
CA ASP A 140 -11.43 8.57 19.84
C ASP A 140 -10.49 9.37 18.91
N ALA A 141 -10.37 8.98 17.63
CA ALA A 141 -9.59 9.72 16.63
C ALA A 141 -10.24 11.09 16.37
N GLY A 142 -9.46 12.15 16.48
CA GLY A 142 -9.91 13.49 16.06
C GLY A 142 -10.04 13.55 14.55
N GLU A 143 -9.18 12.84 13.81
CA GLU A 143 -9.15 12.79 12.36
C GLU A 143 -8.97 11.35 11.89
N LEU A 144 -9.78 10.95 10.90
CA LEU A 144 -9.67 9.67 10.21
C LEU A 144 -9.19 9.90 8.78
N VAL A 145 -8.24 9.09 8.36
CA VAL A 145 -7.73 9.08 6.98
C VAL A 145 -7.82 7.67 6.43
N GLY A 146 -8.40 7.53 5.25
CA GLY A 146 -8.38 6.32 4.45
C GLY A 146 -7.33 6.40 3.36
N CYS A 147 -6.75 5.28 2.98
CA CYS A 147 -5.80 5.18 1.88
C CYS A 147 -6.46 5.30 0.49
N SER A 148 -7.79 5.26 0.42
CA SER A 148 -8.65 5.53 -0.74
C SER A 148 -9.91 6.27 -0.30
N ARG A 149 -10.67 6.82 -1.24
CA ARG A 149 -12.00 7.37 -0.97
C ARG A 149 -12.94 6.28 -0.48
N TYR A 150 -12.89 5.11 -1.12
CA TYR A 150 -13.63 3.94 -0.66
C TYR A 150 -13.36 3.64 0.82
N THR A 151 -12.08 3.59 1.24
CA THR A 151 -11.73 3.36 2.64
C THR A 151 -12.25 4.46 3.56
N ALA A 152 -12.15 5.73 3.15
CA ALA A 152 -12.66 6.86 3.94
C ALA A 152 -14.18 6.77 4.16
N GLU A 153 -14.95 6.46 3.10
CA GLU A 153 -16.40 6.26 3.18
C GLU A 153 -16.77 5.11 4.10
N ARG A 154 -16.05 3.97 4.02
CA ARG A 154 -16.28 2.82 4.92
C ARG A 154 -15.95 3.16 6.38
N LEU A 155 -14.93 3.98 6.63
CA LEU A 155 -14.63 4.48 7.98
C LEU A 155 -15.74 5.37 8.51
N ASP A 156 -16.26 6.27 7.69
CA ASP A 156 -17.39 7.14 8.06
C ASP A 156 -18.63 6.31 8.42
N GLU A 157 -18.97 5.33 7.60
CA GLU A 157 -20.08 4.41 7.88
C GLU A 157 -19.88 3.63 9.19
N ALA A 158 -18.68 3.08 9.41
CA ALA A 158 -18.36 2.27 10.57
C ALA A 158 -18.35 3.07 11.89
N THR A 159 -18.09 4.38 11.81
CA THR A 159 -17.97 5.26 12.99
C THR A 159 -19.14 6.22 13.16
N GLY A 160 -20.06 6.28 12.20
CA GLY A 160 -21.16 7.25 12.16
C GLY A 160 -20.71 8.69 11.87
N ARG A 161 -19.49 8.86 11.32
CA ARG A 161 -18.90 10.17 10.94
C ARG A 161 -19.19 10.49 9.47
N ARG A 162 -18.74 11.67 9.01
CA ARG A 162 -18.81 12.13 7.62
C ARG A 162 -17.61 13.01 7.26
N ASP A 163 -16.51 12.85 7.96
CA ASP A 163 -15.34 13.72 7.84
C ASP A 163 -14.03 12.97 7.66
N ALA A 164 -14.08 11.65 7.45
CA ALA A 164 -12.93 10.86 7.07
C ALA A 164 -12.38 11.36 5.72
N ARG A 165 -11.06 11.46 5.62
CA ARG A 165 -10.39 12.02 4.45
C ARG A 165 -9.63 10.95 3.70
N PHE A 166 -9.52 11.11 2.40
CA PHE A 166 -8.59 10.37 1.59
C PHE A 166 -7.27 11.13 1.47
N LEU A 167 -6.17 10.42 1.76
CA LEU A 167 -4.81 10.84 1.39
C LEU A 167 -4.08 9.64 0.78
N PRO A 168 -3.44 9.82 -0.39
CA PRO A 168 -2.73 8.73 -1.04
C PRO A 168 -1.47 8.35 -0.29
N TYR A 169 -0.98 7.14 -0.55
CA TYR A 169 0.31 6.69 -0.02
C TYR A 169 1.46 7.52 -0.60
N LEU A 170 2.35 8.00 0.27
CA LEU A 170 3.65 8.47 -0.17
C LEU A 170 4.49 7.26 -0.53
N THR A 171 4.93 7.21 -1.78
CA THR A 171 5.74 6.14 -2.35
C THR A 171 7.07 6.68 -2.83
N GLU A 172 8.03 5.81 -3.09
CA GLU A 172 9.24 6.11 -3.84
C GLU A 172 9.09 5.52 -5.23
N THR A 173 9.39 6.30 -6.25
CA THR A 173 9.47 5.78 -7.60
C THR A 173 10.90 5.93 -8.12
N ALA A 174 11.42 4.86 -8.68
CA ALA A 174 12.71 4.88 -9.36
C ALA A 174 12.57 5.25 -10.85
N PHE A 175 11.37 5.58 -11.32
CA PHE A 175 11.13 5.91 -12.73
C PHE A 175 11.51 7.36 -13.03
N VAL A 176 12.73 7.54 -13.50
CA VAL A 176 13.26 8.82 -13.99
C VAL A 176 13.12 8.92 -15.50
N THR A 177 13.03 7.79 -16.19
CA THR A 177 12.97 7.70 -17.65
C THR A 177 11.54 7.71 -18.20
N PRO A 178 11.31 8.20 -19.42
CA PRO A 178 10.02 8.04 -20.09
C PRO A 178 9.64 6.55 -20.18
N PRO A 179 8.34 6.24 -20.18
CA PRO A 179 7.91 4.85 -20.36
C PRO A 179 8.46 4.30 -21.68
N PRO A 180 8.83 3.01 -21.73
CA PRO A 180 9.30 2.38 -22.97
C PRO A 180 8.24 2.49 -24.08
N ALA A 181 8.66 2.34 -25.32
CA ALA A 181 7.74 2.35 -26.46
C ALA A 181 6.68 1.24 -26.32
N ALA A 182 5.51 1.48 -26.92
CA ALA A 182 4.50 0.44 -27.02
C ALA A 182 5.03 -0.77 -27.81
N PRO A 183 4.56 -2.00 -27.53
CA PRO A 183 4.96 -3.19 -28.27
C PRO A 183 4.59 -3.07 -29.73
N SER A 184 5.37 -3.71 -30.62
CA SER A 184 5.05 -3.79 -32.04
C SER A 184 3.82 -4.66 -32.29
N ALA A 185 3.07 -4.36 -33.34
CA ALA A 185 1.91 -5.18 -33.73
C ALA A 185 2.33 -6.64 -33.94
N GLY A 186 1.59 -7.57 -33.32
CA GLY A 186 1.84 -9.01 -33.42
C GLY A 186 3.02 -9.54 -32.59
N ALA A 187 3.68 -8.70 -31.78
CA ALA A 187 4.69 -9.16 -30.85
C ALA A 187 4.03 -9.94 -29.68
N THR A 188 4.74 -10.93 -29.12
CA THR A 188 4.32 -11.55 -27.87
C THR A 188 4.30 -10.50 -26.75
N LEU A 189 3.18 -10.39 -26.06
CA LEU A 189 2.99 -9.42 -24.98
C LEU A 189 3.47 -9.98 -23.65
N ARG A 190 4.06 -9.15 -22.78
CA ARG A 190 4.51 -9.53 -21.46
C ARG A 190 3.61 -8.92 -20.38
N PHE A 191 2.77 -9.78 -19.79
CA PHE A 191 1.87 -9.39 -18.71
C PHE A 191 2.43 -9.81 -17.36
N GLY A 192 2.46 -8.88 -16.41
CA GLY A 192 3.06 -9.11 -15.11
C GLY A 192 2.09 -9.04 -13.95
N PHE A 193 2.43 -9.76 -12.88
CA PHE A 193 1.88 -9.58 -11.54
C PHE A 193 3.02 -9.20 -10.59
N LEU A 194 2.78 -8.16 -9.76
CA LEU A 194 3.74 -7.73 -8.75
C LEU A 194 3.03 -7.63 -7.39
N GLY A 195 3.51 -8.38 -6.40
CA GLY A 195 2.94 -8.32 -5.06
C GLY A 195 3.14 -9.56 -4.20
N ARG A 196 2.44 -9.59 -3.07
CA ARG A 196 2.45 -10.77 -2.20
C ARG A 196 1.71 -11.93 -2.86
N LEU A 197 2.31 -13.11 -2.82
CA LEU A 197 1.74 -14.32 -3.39
C LEU A 197 0.80 -14.98 -2.37
N VAL A 198 -0.40 -14.43 -2.26
CA VAL A 198 -1.48 -14.94 -1.40
C VAL A 198 -2.73 -15.21 -2.24
N SER A 199 -3.53 -16.17 -1.83
CA SER A 199 -4.72 -16.67 -2.56
C SER A 199 -5.72 -15.55 -2.90
N THR A 200 -5.83 -14.55 -2.04
CA THR A 200 -6.74 -13.41 -2.24
C THR A 200 -6.34 -12.45 -3.36
N LYS A 201 -5.15 -12.61 -3.94
CA LYS A 201 -4.64 -11.77 -5.05
C LYS A 201 -4.94 -12.33 -6.45
N GLY A 202 -5.66 -13.45 -6.55
CA GLY A 202 -6.14 -14.01 -7.81
C GLY A 202 -5.06 -14.66 -8.68
N LEU A 203 -3.98 -15.19 -8.08
CA LEU A 203 -2.93 -15.87 -8.83
C LEU A 203 -3.44 -17.15 -9.52
N ASP A 204 -4.43 -17.85 -8.95
CA ASP A 204 -5.01 -19.03 -9.61
C ASP A 204 -5.65 -18.68 -10.96
N THR A 205 -6.24 -17.48 -11.08
CA THR A 205 -6.75 -16.96 -12.36
C THR A 205 -5.61 -16.74 -13.35
N ILE A 206 -4.47 -16.19 -12.90
CA ILE A 206 -3.28 -15.98 -13.75
C ILE A 206 -2.71 -17.32 -14.23
N LEU A 207 -2.60 -18.31 -13.35
CA LEU A 207 -2.14 -19.67 -13.70
C LEU A 207 -3.04 -20.31 -14.77
N ARG A 208 -4.37 -20.14 -14.66
CA ARG A 208 -5.32 -20.64 -15.65
C ARG A 208 -5.18 -19.91 -16.98
N LEU A 209 -5.00 -18.57 -16.97
CA LEU A 209 -4.78 -17.77 -18.18
C LEU A 209 -3.48 -18.15 -18.90
N ALA A 210 -2.42 -18.43 -18.16
CA ALA A 210 -1.15 -18.89 -18.73
C ALA A 210 -1.26 -20.25 -19.43
N ALA A 211 -2.22 -21.08 -19.02
CA ALA A 211 -2.48 -22.38 -19.62
C ALA A 211 -3.58 -22.34 -20.71
N ASP A 212 -4.25 -21.21 -20.91
CA ASP A 212 -5.35 -21.07 -21.87
C ASP A 212 -4.81 -20.80 -23.29
N PRO A 213 -5.12 -21.65 -24.30
CA PRO A 213 -4.69 -21.43 -25.68
C PRO A 213 -5.11 -20.09 -26.28
N ALA A 214 -6.21 -19.49 -25.80
CA ALA A 214 -6.63 -18.16 -26.25
C ALA A 214 -5.65 -17.06 -25.82
N CYS A 215 -4.77 -17.34 -24.87
CA CYS A 215 -3.74 -16.42 -24.34
C CYS A 215 -2.32 -16.78 -24.82
N ASP A 216 -2.15 -17.69 -25.81
CA ASP A 216 -0.82 -18.14 -26.29
C ASP A 216 0.10 -17.00 -26.78
N GLY A 217 -0.45 -15.82 -27.12
CA GLY A 217 0.31 -14.61 -27.46
C GLY A 217 0.80 -13.80 -26.26
N ILE A 218 0.62 -14.29 -25.02
CA ILE A 218 0.97 -13.58 -23.78
C ILE A 218 1.96 -14.42 -22.97
N GLU A 219 3.08 -13.80 -22.59
CA GLU A 219 4.01 -14.31 -21.59
C GLU A 219 3.67 -13.70 -20.23
N TRP A 220 3.63 -14.54 -19.22
CA TRP A 220 3.24 -14.16 -17.85
C TRP A 220 4.46 -14.08 -16.94
N HIS A 221 4.63 -12.96 -16.23
CA HIS A 221 5.75 -12.71 -15.36
C HIS A 221 5.27 -12.47 -13.93
N ILE A 222 5.67 -13.33 -13.00
CA ILE A 222 5.26 -13.25 -11.58
C ILE A 222 6.43 -12.77 -10.74
N HIS A 223 6.26 -11.61 -10.10
CA HIS A 223 7.23 -11.02 -9.18
C HIS A 223 6.63 -10.91 -7.78
N GLY A 224 7.26 -11.56 -6.82
CA GLY A 224 6.82 -11.53 -5.43
C GLY A 224 7.15 -12.80 -4.67
N ALA A 225 6.72 -12.84 -3.42
CA ALA A 225 6.77 -14.04 -2.58
C ALA A 225 5.57 -14.06 -1.64
N GLY A 226 5.21 -15.24 -1.15
CA GLY A 226 4.11 -15.40 -0.21
C GLY A 226 3.89 -16.86 0.19
N PRO A 227 3.12 -17.08 1.26
CA PRO A 227 2.96 -18.41 1.82
C PRO A 227 2.10 -19.36 0.97
N ASP A 228 1.20 -18.83 0.12
CA ASP A 228 0.19 -19.65 -0.55
C ASP A 228 0.68 -20.18 -1.91
N TYR A 229 1.74 -19.57 -2.47
CA TYR A 229 2.30 -19.93 -3.78
C TYR A 229 3.81 -20.09 -3.70
N PRO A 230 4.29 -21.27 -3.29
CA PRO A 230 5.71 -21.59 -3.34
C PRO A 230 6.20 -21.68 -4.79
N PRO A 231 7.52 -21.53 -5.06
CA PRO A 231 8.08 -21.50 -6.41
C PRO A 231 7.70 -22.69 -7.30
N GLU A 232 7.53 -23.87 -6.69
CA GLU A 232 7.18 -25.13 -7.36
C GLU A 232 5.82 -25.05 -8.08
N ARG A 233 4.90 -24.19 -7.64
CA ARG A 233 3.61 -23.98 -8.32
C ARG A 233 3.72 -23.33 -9.69
N PHE A 234 4.85 -22.73 -10.00
CA PHE A 234 5.11 -22.03 -11.25
C PHE A 234 6.01 -22.79 -12.23
N ALA A 235 6.69 -23.86 -11.76
CA ALA A 235 7.81 -24.51 -12.48
C ALA A 235 7.43 -25.04 -13.86
N ASP A 236 6.23 -25.65 -13.99
CA ASP A 236 5.81 -26.33 -15.23
C ASP A 236 4.63 -25.61 -15.92
N VAL A 237 4.41 -24.32 -15.58
CA VAL A 237 3.33 -23.55 -16.20
C VAL A 237 3.82 -22.94 -17.51
N ARG A 238 3.19 -23.34 -18.60
CA ARG A 238 3.51 -22.85 -19.95
C ARG A 238 3.37 -21.33 -20.02
N HIS A 239 4.25 -20.68 -20.74
CA HIS A 239 4.28 -19.21 -20.93
C HIS A 239 4.34 -18.40 -19.62
N LEU A 240 4.81 -18.97 -18.51
CA LEU A 240 4.93 -18.27 -17.24
C LEU A 240 6.37 -18.32 -16.72
N THR A 241 6.88 -17.18 -16.30
CA THR A 241 8.18 -17.06 -15.64
C THR A 241 7.99 -16.50 -14.23
N TYR A 242 8.48 -17.22 -13.23
CA TYR A 242 8.54 -16.76 -11.85
C TYR A 242 9.91 -16.16 -11.54
N HIS A 243 9.93 -14.90 -11.10
CA HIS A 243 11.15 -14.12 -10.84
C HIS A 243 11.53 -14.04 -9.36
N GLY A 244 10.69 -14.54 -8.45
CA GLY A 244 10.93 -14.40 -7.02
C GLY A 244 10.57 -13.02 -6.47
N ALA A 245 10.97 -12.78 -5.21
CA ALA A 245 10.74 -11.51 -4.53
C ALA A 245 11.68 -10.41 -5.05
N TYR A 246 11.16 -9.18 -5.09
CA TYR A 246 11.98 -7.99 -5.28
C TYR A 246 12.17 -7.25 -3.94
N THR A 247 13.31 -6.63 -3.75
CA THR A 247 13.73 -6.02 -2.47
C THR A 247 14.07 -4.55 -2.62
N GLY A 248 13.24 -3.78 -3.25
CA GLY A 248 13.49 -2.34 -3.32
C GLY A 248 12.95 -1.68 -4.60
N PRO A 249 12.90 -0.34 -4.61
CA PRO A 249 12.32 0.40 -5.73
C PRO A 249 13.05 0.16 -7.05
N ALA A 250 14.37 -0.04 -7.04
CA ALA A 250 15.14 -0.26 -8.25
C ALA A 250 14.83 -1.60 -8.92
N GLN A 251 14.73 -2.70 -8.14
CA GLN A 251 14.36 -4.01 -8.67
C GLN A 251 12.90 -4.02 -9.15
N GLN A 252 12.02 -3.34 -8.44
CA GLN A 252 10.63 -3.19 -8.85
C GLN A 252 10.51 -2.41 -10.16
N ALA A 253 11.26 -1.32 -10.30
CA ALA A 253 11.29 -0.55 -11.53
C ALA A 253 11.82 -1.38 -12.71
N ALA A 254 12.89 -2.16 -12.50
CA ALA A 254 13.41 -3.06 -13.52
C ALA A 254 12.38 -4.10 -13.95
N ALA A 255 11.65 -4.70 -13.00
CA ALA A 255 10.58 -5.64 -13.31
C ALA A 255 9.47 -5.02 -14.16
N LEU A 256 9.07 -3.76 -13.86
CA LEU A 256 8.01 -3.08 -14.60
C LEU A 256 8.44 -2.62 -16.00
N VAL A 257 9.71 -2.24 -16.19
CA VAL A 257 10.20 -1.77 -17.52
C VAL A 257 10.10 -2.87 -18.57
N ASP A 258 10.24 -4.12 -18.19
CA ASP A 258 10.19 -5.27 -19.07
C ASP A 258 8.77 -5.75 -19.42
N LEU A 259 7.74 -5.11 -18.88
CA LEU A 259 6.35 -5.50 -19.08
C LEU A 259 5.63 -4.61 -20.10
N ASP A 260 4.56 -5.16 -20.68
CA ASP A 260 3.62 -4.43 -21.53
C ASP A 260 2.33 -4.09 -20.80
N ALA A 261 1.93 -4.90 -19.82
CA ALA A 261 0.78 -4.65 -18.96
C ALA A 261 0.94 -5.35 -17.59
N VAL A 262 0.11 -4.95 -16.63
CA VAL A 262 0.04 -5.59 -15.30
C VAL A 262 -1.36 -6.09 -15.03
N VAL A 263 -1.48 -7.22 -14.31
CA VAL A 263 -2.76 -7.79 -13.90
C VAL A 263 -2.86 -7.92 -12.37
N LEU A 264 -4.09 -7.69 -11.83
CA LEU A 264 -4.37 -7.84 -10.40
C LEU A 264 -5.82 -8.32 -10.20
N PHE A 265 -6.03 -9.61 -10.04
CA PHE A 265 -7.37 -10.21 -9.89
C PHE A 265 -7.73 -10.44 -8.42
N SER A 266 -7.54 -9.43 -7.57
CA SER A 266 -7.87 -9.54 -6.15
C SER A 266 -9.35 -9.88 -5.95
N VAL A 267 -9.62 -10.95 -5.20
CA VAL A 267 -10.99 -11.36 -4.83
C VAL A 267 -11.50 -10.68 -3.57
N HIS A 268 -10.63 -9.97 -2.85
CA HIS A 268 -10.98 -9.15 -1.69
C HIS A 268 -10.93 -7.66 -2.06
N ASN A 269 -11.55 -6.82 -1.24
CA ASN A 269 -11.46 -5.38 -1.41
C ASN A 269 -10.06 -4.87 -1.09
N GLU A 270 -9.46 -4.15 -2.04
CA GLU A 270 -8.19 -3.46 -1.83
C GLU A 270 -8.42 -2.12 -1.14
N GLY A 271 -7.51 -1.73 -0.25
CA GLY A 271 -7.49 -0.36 0.25
C GLY A 271 -7.13 0.61 -0.87
N MET A 272 -5.88 0.52 -1.32
CA MET A 272 -5.35 1.17 -2.52
C MET A 272 -4.16 0.33 -3.00
N PRO A 273 -4.26 -0.37 -4.13
CA PRO A 273 -3.21 -1.28 -4.59
C PRO A 273 -1.98 -0.52 -5.07
N LEU A 274 -0.91 -0.51 -4.27
CA LEU A 274 0.33 0.19 -4.59
C LEU A 274 0.98 -0.33 -5.86
N SER A 275 0.89 -1.62 -6.14
CA SER A 275 1.42 -2.20 -7.38
C SER A 275 0.81 -1.56 -8.64
N LEU A 276 -0.47 -1.18 -8.60
CA LEU A 276 -1.10 -0.45 -9.71
C LEU A 276 -0.65 1.02 -9.77
N ILE A 277 -0.46 1.69 -8.64
CA ILE A 277 0.12 3.05 -8.62
C ILE A 277 1.53 3.02 -9.23
N GLU A 278 2.33 2.02 -8.89
CA GLU A 278 3.68 1.82 -9.42
C GLU A 278 3.65 1.44 -10.91
N THR A 279 2.66 0.67 -11.34
CA THR A 279 2.37 0.38 -12.76
C THR A 279 2.07 1.66 -13.55
N MET A 280 1.22 2.53 -13.01
CA MET A 280 0.91 3.83 -13.61
C MET A 280 2.15 4.74 -13.67
N ALA A 281 3.04 4.68 -12.66
CA ALA A 281 4.32 5.37 -12.66
C ALA A 281 5.23 4.92 -13.82
N ALA A 282 5.18 3.65 -14.18
CA ALA A 282 5.86 3.09 -15.35
C ALA A 282 5.12 3.38 -16.67
N GLY A 283 3.94 4.00 -16.62
CA GLY A 283 3.10 4.25 -17.79
C GLY A 283 2.46 3.00 -18.37
N LEU A 284 2.39 1.90 -17.62
CA LEU A 284 1.85 0.64 -18.11
C LEU A 284 0.32 0.59 -17.97
N PRO A 285 -0.39 0.06 -18.97
CA PRO A 285 -1.79 -0.29 -18.84
C PRO A 285 -1.97 -1.49 -17.92
N TRP A 286 -3.20 -1.70 -17.44
CA TRP A 286 -3.46 -2.78 -16.50
C TRP A 286 -4.89 -3.34 -16.57
N VAL A 287 -5.05 -4.60 -16.14
CA VAL A 287 -6.33 -5.26 -15.87
C VAL A 287 -6.43 -5.52 -14.37
N ALA A 288 -7.49 -5.08 -13.73
CA ALA A 288 -7.65 -5.35 -12.30
C ALA A 288 -9.12 -5.54 -11.89
N SER A 289 -9.32 -6.18 -10.75
CA SER A 289 -10.63 -6.33 -10.14
C SER A 289 -11.19 -5.00 -9.67
N ALA A 290 -12.46 -4.73 -9.92
CA ALA A 290 -13.20 -3.58 -9.41
C ALA A 290 -13.53 -3.77 -7.92
N ARG A 291 -12.51 -3.91 -7.07
CA ARG A 291 -12.65 -4.20 -5.63
C ARG A 291 -12.03 -3.07 -4.79
N GLY A 292 -12.82 -2.57 -3.83
CA GLY A 292 -12.36 -1.53 -2.90
C GLY A 292 -11.94 -0.24 -3.59
N GLY A 293 -10.74 0.26 -3.30
CA GLY A 293 -10.18 1.48 -3.89
C GLY A 293 -9.61 1.32 -5.30
N THR A 294 -9.57 0.10 -5.89
CA THR A 294 -9.01 -0.12 -7.23
C THR A 294 -9.68 0.71 -8.32
N PRO A 295 -11.02 0.84 -8.39
CA PRO A 295 -11.69 1.64 -9.43
C PRO A 295 -11.27 3.11 -9.45
N GLU A 296 -10.80 3.65 -8.33
CA GLU A 296 -10.35 5.04 -8.25
C GLU A 296 -9.07 5.32 -9.05
N LEU A 297 -8.37 4.28 -9.51
CA LEU A 297 -7.17 4.37 -10.34
C LEU A 297 -7.48 4.39 -11.84
N ALA A 298 -8.69 4.00 -12.26
CA ALA A 298 -9.09 3.84 -13.66
C ALA A 298 -9.54 5.17 -14.28
N GLU A 299 -8.63 6.13 -14.44
CA GLU A 299 -8.92 7.43 -15.08
C GLU A 299 -8.58 7.48 -16.57
N SER A 300 -7.59 6.69 -17.01
CA SER A 300 -7.18 6.66 -18.43
C SER A 300 -8.03 5.64 -19.18
N ALA A 301 -9.04 6.11 -19.89
CA ALA A 301 -9.86 5.25 -20.73
C ALA A 301 -9.00 4.56 -21.81
N GLY A 302 -9.15 3.25 -21.95
CA GLY A 302 -8.35 2.45 -22.88
C GLY A 302 -7.08 1.85 -22.30
N ASP A 303 -6.55 2.40 -21.19
CA ASP A 303 -5.34 1.88 -20.52
C ASP A 303 -5.67 1.02 -19.28
N CYS A 304 -6.94 0.97 -18.89
CA CYS A 304 -7.42 0.24 -17.73
C CYS A 304 -8.60 -0.65 -18.09
N GLU A 305 -8.57 -1.89 -17.62
CA GLU A 305 -9.72 -2.80 -17.65
C GLU A 305 -10.12 -3.18 -16.23
N LEU A 306 -11.39 -2.98 -15.91
CA LEU A 306 -11.97 -3.36 -14.62
C LEU A 306 -12.82 -4.62 -14.77
N VAL A 307 -12.51 -5.64 -13.97
CA VAL A 307 -13.25 -6.91 -13.85
C VAL A 307 -14.18 -6.79 -12.65
N GLN A 308 -15.48 -6.94 -12.87
CA GLN A 308 -16.49 -6.82 -11.81
C GLN A 308 -16.55 -8.10 -10.95
N HIS A 309 -16.39 -9.25 -11.59
CA HIS A 309 -16.46 -10.56 -10.95
C HIS A 309 -15.14 -11.32 -11.13
N PRO A 310 -14.09 -11.02 -10.29
CA PRO A 310 -12.79 -11.65 -10.43
C PRO A 310 -12.79 -13.17 -10.17
N GLU A 311 -13.90 -13.70 -9.64
CA GLU A 311 -14.17 -15.14 -9.51
C GLU A 311 -14.63 -15.77 -10.83
N ASP A 312 -15.14 -14.96 -11.76
CA ASP A 312 -15.53 -15.39 -13.10
C ASP A 312 -14.31 -15.37 -14.03
N TYR A 313 -13.85 -16.56 -14.36
CA TYR A 313 -12.69 -16.74 -15.23
C TYR A 313 -12.92 -16.16 -16.64
N ASP A 314 -14.10 -16.31 -17.21
CA ASP A 314 -14.38 -15.85 -18.57
C ASP A 314 -14.38 -14.32 -18.63
N GLU A 315 -14.87 -13.64 -17.59
CA GLU A 315 -14.77 -12.18 -17.49
C GLU A 315 -13.30 -11.72 -17.40
N CYS A 316 -12.49 -12.39 -16.56
CA CYS A 316 -11.06 -12.09 -16.43
C CYS A 316 -10.34 -12.29 -17.76
N ARG A 317 -10.56 -13.42 -18.44
CA ARG A 317 -9.99 -13.73 -19.76
C ARG A 317 -10.38 -12.69 -20.79
N ALA A 318 -11.67 -12.36 -20.88
CA ALA A 318 -12.18 -11.37 -21.83
C ALA A 318 -11.52 -9.98 -21.61
N ALA A 319 -11.34 -9.56 -20.36
CA ALA A 319 -10.67 -8.30 -20.04
C ALA A 319 -9.19 -8.30 -20.47
N VAL A 320 -8.47 -9.40 -20.23
CA VAL A 320 -7.07 -9.58 -20.67
C VAL A 320 -6.98 -9.48 -22.19
N LEU A 321 -7.84 -10.22 -22.92
CA LEU A 321 -7.82 -10.23 -24.37
C LEU A 321 -8.20 -8.87 -24.98
N ARG A 322 -9.14 -8.13 -24.38
CA ARG A 322 -9.46 -6.76 -24.81
C ARG A 322 -8.26 -5.83 -24.64
N LEU A 323 -7.54 -5.90 -23.52
CA LEU A 323 -6.35 -5.07 -23.33
C LEU A 323 -5.23 -5.49 -24.28
N ALA A 324 -5.02 -6.79 -24.50
CA ALA A 324 -4.05 -7.31 -25.47
C ALA A 324 -4.32 -6.80 -26.90
N ALA A 325 -5.58 -6.84 -27.34
CA ALA A 325 -5.99 -6.30 -28.63
C ALA A 325 -5.67 -4.79 -28.72
N ARG A 326 -6.03 -3.99 -27.71
CA ARG A 326 -5.70 -2.55 -27.71
C ARG A 326 -4.19 -2.27 -27.73
N LEU A 327 -3.39 -3.09 -27.07
CA LEU A 327 -1.93 -3.00 -27.14
C LEU A 327 -1.41 -3.23 -28.55
N HIS A 328 -1.89 -4.27 -29.23
CA HIS A 328 -1.53 -4.58 -30.64
C HIS A 328 -1.99 -3.51 -31.63
N ASP A 329 -3.14 -2.93 -31.39
CA ASP A 329 -3.72 -1.88 -32.24
C ASP A 329 -3.14 -0.48 -31.93
N GLY A 330 -2.23 -0.36 -30.95
CA GLY A 330 -1.64 0.92 -30.55
C GLY A 330 -2.65 1.88 -29.93
N LEU A 331 -3.74 1.37 -29.34
CA LEU A 331 -4.83 2.15 -28.73
C LEU A 331 -4.62 2.44 -27.25
N THR A 332 -3.48 2.03 -26.67
CA THR A 332 -3.07 2.37 -25.30
C THR A 332 -2.11 3.55 -25.29
N SER A 333 -2.10 4.31 -24.21
CA SER A 333 -1.22 5.47 -24.07
C SER A 333 -0.43 5.44 -22.77
N ARG A 334 0.80 4.96 -22.83
CA ARG A 334 1.73 4.98 -21.69
C ARG A 334 1.92 6.40 -21.12
N ALA A 335 1.90 7.42 -21.98
CA ALA A 335 1.99 8.81 -21.57
C ALA A 335 0.75 9.28 -20.80
N ALA A 336 -0.46 8.86 -21.19
CA ALA A 336 -1.69 9.19 -20.48
C ALA A 336 -1.74 8.55 -19.09
N GLN A 337 -1.36 7.26 -18.98
CA GLN A 337 -1.24 6.59 -17.68
C GLN A 337 -0.24 7.29 -16.76
N ARG A 338 0.93 7.62 -17.29
CA ARG A 338 1.96 8.35 -16.55
C ARG A 338 1.47 9.74 -16.10
N ALA A 339 0.75 10.47 -16.93
CA ALA A 339 0.20 11.80 -16.60
C ALA A 339 -0.84 11.73 -15.46
N VAL A 340 -1.66 10.68 -15.39
CA VAL A 340 -2.55 10.44 -14.24
C VAL A 340 -1.74 10.28 -12.96
N TRP A 341 -0.70 9.43 -13.00
CA TRP A 341 0.18 9.22 -11.86
C TRP A 341 0.90 10.50 -11.43
N GLU A 342 1.48 11.25 -12.38
CA GLU A 342 2.19 12.51 -12.08
C GLU A 342 1.31 13.53 -11.38
N ARG A 343 0.06 13.64 -11.80
CA ARG A 343 -0.91 14.57 -11.22
C ARG A 343 -1.37 14.15 -9.82
N ARG A 344 -1.50 12.85 -9.53
CA ARG A 344 -2.15 12.34 -8.32
C ARG A 344 -1.22 11.69 -7.32
N PHE A 345 -0.22 10.96 -7.79
CA PHE A 345 0.55 10.02 -6.97
C PHE A 345 2.06 10.26 -7.00
N ALA A 346 2.53 11.23 -7.78
CA ALA A 346 3.96 11.55 -7.79
C ALA A 346 4.44 11.91 -6.37
N PRO A 347 5.63 11.44 -5.95
CA PRO A 347 6.13 11.64 -4.59
C PRO A 347 6.11 13.11 -4.14
N ALA A 348 6.42 14.04 -5.01
CA ALA A 348 6.39 15.46 -4.69
C ALA A 348 4.98 15.97 -4.38
N VAL A 349 3.98 15.55 -5.16
CA VAL A 349 2.56 15.91 -4.98
C VAL A 349 2.04 15.34 -3.66
N VAL A 350 2.25 14.05 -3.44
CA VAL A 350 1.76 13.37 -2.23
C VAL A 350 2.47 13.87 -0.98
N ARG A 351 3.79 14.12 -1.06
CA ARG A 351 4.56 14.73 0.03
C ARG A 351 3.99 16.09 0.44
N ALA A 352 3.68 16.95 -0.53
CA ALA A 352 3.09 18.26 -0.27
C ALA A 352 1.74 18.13 0.43
N GLN A 353 0.86 17.24 -0.05
CA GLN A 353 -0.44 16.98 0.57
C GLN A 353 -0.32 16.51 2.02
N TRP A 354 0.60 15.57 2.30
CA TRP A 354 0.81 15.09 3.68
C TRP A 354 1.38 16.19 4.59
N LEU A 355 2.35 16.96 4.12
CA LEU A 355 2.92 18.07 4.91
C LEU A 355 1.89 19.16 5.19
N GLU A 356 1.10 19.54 4.19
CA GLU A 356 -0.02 20.48 4.38
C GLU A 356 -1.02 19.94 5.41
N PHE A 357 -1.45 18.70 5.26
CA PHE A 357 -2.40 18.07 6.18
C PHE A 357 -1.87 17.99 7.61
N LEU A 358 -0.63 17.59 7.81
CA LEU A 358 -0.01 17.47 9.14
C LEU A 358 0.19 18.83 9.81
N THR A 359 0.48 19.89 9.04
CA THR A 359 0.76 21.25 9.56
C THR A 359 -0.48 22.12 9.70
N LYS A 360 -1.61 21.72 9.15
CA LYS A 360 -2.88 22.43 9.29
C LYS A 360 -3.24 22.59 10.77
N ARG A 361 -3.55 23.82 11.19
CA ARG A 361 -3.93 24.18 12.57
C ARG A 361 -5.41 23.93 12.81
#